data_a77cd017c82ee2b71bd894105b9fc883
#
_entry.id   a77cd017c82ee2b71bd894105b9fc883
#
_cell.length_a   1.000
_cell.length_b   1.000
_cell.length_c   1.000
_cell.angle_alpha   90.00
_cell.angle_beta   90.00
_cell.angle_gamma   90.00
#
_symmetry.space_group_name_H-M   'P 1'
#
loop_
_entity.id
_entity.type
_entity.pdbx_description
1 polymer ?
#
loop_
_entity_poly.entity_id
_entity_poly.type
_entity_poly.pdbx_seq_one_letter_code
_entity_poly.pdbx_strand_id
1 'polypeptide(L)'
;FEGIAGAKMRLPSTPTALWLWLRGEDRGALLHRSRRLCALLAPAFEPQRITDAFVHDGGRDLSGYEDGTENPTGDAALAAAFVPPEAGALAGSSFVAVQHWQHSMPKFDAMTRAQQDACIGRERDSNEEMDDAPESAHVKRTAQEDFEPEAFVLRRSMPWAEGNEGGLVFVAFGHSFDAFEA
;
A
#
# COMPACT_ATOMS: atom_id res chain seq x y z
N PHE A 1 8.73 14.12 4.96
CA PHE A 1 7.80 13.53 5.92
C PHE A 1 8.49 13.33 7.28
N GLU A 2 7.97 13.95 8.32
CA GLU A 2 8.56 13.89 9.67
C GLU A 2 7.92 12.81 10.57
N GLY A 3 6.94 12.09 10.07
CA GLY A 3 6.10 11.16 10.81
C GLY A 3 4.90 11.86 11.44
N ILE A 4 3.84 11.11 11.70
CA ILE A 4 2.60 11.62 12.30
C ILE A 4 2.47 11.04 13.72
N ALA A 5 2.28 11.92 14.70
CA ALA A 5 1.94 11.53 16.06
C ALA A 5 0.42 11.37 16.18
N GLY A 6 -0.09 10.17 15.98
CA GLY A 6 -1.50 9.85 16.21
C GLY A 6 -1.83 9.68 17.69
N ALA A 7 -3.13 9.76 18.02
CA ALA A 7 -3.60 9.63 19.40
C ALA A 7 -3.28 8.27 20.06
N LYS A 8 -3.15 7.20 19.27
CA LYS A 8 -2.90 5.83 19.77
C LYS A 8 -1.74 5.11 19.07
N MET A 9 -1.31 5.59 17.92
CA MET A 9 -0.26 4.97 17.13
C MET A 9 0.61 6.04 16.49
N ARG A 10 1.92 5.86 16.53
CA ARG A 10 2.87 6.74 15.87
C ARG A 10 3.17 6.18 14.48
N LEU A 11 2.97 6.96 13.44
CA LEU A 11 3.49 6.67 12.11
C LEU A 11 4.97 7.11 12.05
N PRO A 12 5.93 6.19 11.97
CA PRO A 12 7.33 6.57 11.91
C PRO A 12 7.69 7.11 10.51
N SER A 13 8.62 8.05 10.47
CA SER A 13 9.37 8.34 9.25
C SER A 13 10.64 7.50 9.25
N THR A 14 10.82 6.70 8.20
CA THR A 14 11.98 5.82 8.03
C THR A 14 12.57 6.02 6.63
N PRO A 15 13.17 7.21 6.37
CA PRO A 15 13.67 7.54 5.04
C PRO A 15 14.80 6.62 4.63
N THR A 16 14.81 6.22 3.37
CA THR A 16 15.89 5.49 2.71
C THR A 16 16.32 6.26 1.46
N ALA A 17 17.58 6.15 1.10
CA ALA A 17 18.14 6.88 -0.05
C ALA A 17 17.71 6.29 -1.40
N LEU A 18 17.36 5.01 -1.43
CA LEU A 18 16.99 4.30 -2.65
C LEU A 18 15.95 3.23 -2.32
N TRP A 19 14.89 3.19 -3.12
CA TRP A 19 13.89 2.13 -3.11
C TRP A 19 13.83 1.47 -4.48
N LEU A 20 13.85 0.13 -4.50
CA LEU A 20 13.81 -0.67 -5.70
C LEU A 20 12.60 -1.61 -5.64
N TRP A 21 11.76 -1.54 -6.66
CA TRP A 21 10.63 -2.44 -6.82
C TRP A 21 10.87 -3.41 -7.97
N LEU A 22 11.18 -4.66 -7.63
CA LEU A 22 11.42 -5.72 -8.58
C LEU A 22 10.13 -6.49 -8.83
N ARG A 23 9.74 -6.64 -10.08
CA ARG A 23 8.54 -7.35 -10.51
C ARG A 23 8.90 -8.53 -11.40
N GLY A 24 8.14 -9.61 -11.26
CA GLY A 24 8.28 -10.85 -12.04
C GLY A 24 7.43 -11.96 -11.44
N GLU A 25 7.27 -13.05 -12.16
CA GLU A 25 6.49 -14.22 -11.78
C GLU A 25 7.35 -15.31 -11.12
N ASP A 26 8.64 -15.36 -11.43
CA ASP A 26 9.58 -16.33 -10.90
C ASP A 26 10.35 -15.74 -9.71
N ARG A 27 10.04 -16.25 -8.52
CA ARG A 27 10.66 -15.82 -7.27
C ARG A 27 12.17 -16.05 -7.22
N GLY A 28 12.66 -17.15 -7.84
CA GLY A 28 14.09 -17.45 -7.92
C GLY A 28 14.83 -16.45 -8.81
N ALA A 29 14.23 -16.11 -9.96
CA ALA A 29 14.75 -15.07 -10.85
C ALA A 29 14.78 -13.70 -10.17
N LEU A 30 13.75 -13.35 -9.41
CA LEU A 30 13.72 -12.11 -8.62
C LEU A 30 14.81 -12.09 -7.56
N LEU A 31 15.04 -13.18 -6.84
CA LEU A 31 16.14 -13.31 -5.88
C LEU A 31 17.50 -13.07 -6.54
N HIS A 32 17.76 -13.73 -7.67
CA HIS A 32 19.03 -13.54 -8.40
C HIS A 32 19.20 -12.11 -8.91
N ARG A 33 18.12 -11.48 -9.37
CA ARG A 33 18.13 -10.08 -9.81
C ARG A 33 18.40 -9.13 -8.65
N SER A 34 17.75 -9.34 -7.50
CA SER A 34 17.98 -8.58 -6.26
C SER A 34 19.45 -8.67 -5.83
N ARG A 35 20.02 -9.89 -5.76
CA ARG A 35 21.42 -10.09 -5.40
C ARG A 35 22.39 -9.38 -6.35
N ARG A 36 22.13 -9.40 -7.66
CA ARG A 36 22.98 -8.68 -8.63
C ARG A 36 22.91 -7.17 -8.43
N LEU A 37 21.70 -6.62 -8.17
CA LEU A 37 21.53 -5.19 -7.88
C LEU A 37 22.22 -4.80 -6.57
N CYS A 38 22.08 -5.57 -5.51
CA CYS A 38 22.77 -5.32 -4.26
C CYS A 38 24.31 -5.31 -4.46
N ALA A 39 24.87 -6.27 -5.21
CA ALA A 39 26.30 -6.30 -5.50
C ALA A 39 26.76 -5.09 -6.33
N LEU A 40 25.96 -4.66 -7.31
CA LEU A 40 26.26 -3.48 -8.14
C LEU A 40 26.24 -2.18 -7.32
N LEU A 41 25.31 -2.07 -6.39
CA LEU A 41 25.08 -0.87 -5.58
C LEU A 41 25.95 -0.83 -4.31
N ALA A 42 26.54 -1.94 -3.88
CA ALA A 42 27.32 -2.06 -2.66
C ALA A 42 28.41 -0.99 -2.43
N PRO A 43 29.06 -0.40 -3.46
CA PRO A 43 30.02 0.68 -3.23
C PRO A 43 29.42 1.97 -2.66
N ALA A 44 28.10 2.18 -2.81
CA ALA A 44 27.41 3.42 -2.41
C ALA A 44 26.17 3.20 -1.52
N PHE A 45 25.61 1.98 -1.52
CA PHE A 45 24.36 1.68 -0.83
C PHE A 45 24.42 0.34 -0.10
N GLU A 46 23.80 0.28 1.05
CA GLU A 46 23.59 -0.93 1.84
C GLU A 46 22.08 -1.23 1.92
N PRO A 47 21.63 -2.48 1.66
CA PRO A 47 20.23 -2.83 1.79
C PRO A 47 19.79 -2.80 3.25
N GLN A 48 18.82 -1.96 3.57
CA GLN A 48 18.23 -1.86 4.91
C GLN A 48 17.12 -2.89 5.12
N ARG A 49 16.34 -3.15 4.07
CA ARG A 49 15.24 -4.12 4.08
C ARG A 49 15.06 -4.72 2.70
N ILE A 50 14.79 -6.00 2.66
CA ILE A 50 14.30 -6.71 1.47
C ILE A 50 13.03 -7.44 1.90
N THR A 51 11.93 -7.19 1.19
CA THR A 51 10.64 -7.84 1.45
C THR A 51 10.20 -8.58 0.21
N ASP A 52 9.88 -9.85 0.38
CA ASP A 52 9.26 -10.70 -0.63
C ASP A 52 7.74 -10.53 -0.55
N ALA A 53 7.16 -9.88 -1.56
CA ALA A 53 5.73 -9.71 -1.69
C ALA A 53 5.20 -10.56 -2.86
N PHE A 54 3.93 -10.93 -2.80
CA PHE A 54 3.33 -11.84 -3.79
C PHE A 54 1.87 -11.48 -4.08
N VAL A 55 1.35 -11.95 -5.21
CA VAL A 55 -0.08 -11.89 -5.50
C VAL A 55 -0.78 -13.04 -4.78
N HIS A 56 -1.80 -12.74 -4.01
CA HIS A 56 -2.63 -13.70 -3.31
C HIS A 56 -4.05 -13.65 -3.88
N ASP A 57 -4.63 -14.81 -4.17
CA ASP A 57 -6.03 -15.03 -4.54
C ASP A 57 -6.63 -13.94 -5.46
N GLY A 58 -5.98 -13.70 -6.60
CA GLY A 58 -6.45 -12.75 -7.60
C GLY A 58 -6.29 -11.26 -7.26
N GLY A 59 -5.61 -10.93 -6.16
CA GLY A 59 -5.39 -9.53 -5.72
C GLY A 59 -5.97 -9.22 -4.34
N ARG A 60 -6.30 -10.26 -3.58
CA ARG A 60 -6.77 -10.10 -2.19
C ARG A 60 -5.60 -9.90 -1.23
N ASP A 61 -5.89 -9.16 -0.17
CA ASP A 61 -5.06 -9.15 1.02
C ASP A 61 -5.18 -10.48 1.81
N LEU A 62 -4.24 -10.75 2.72
CA LEU A 62 -4.27 -11.96 3.56
C LEU A 62 -5.50 -12.04 4.48
N SER A 63 -6.17 -10.93 4.74
CA SER A 63 -7.48 -10.90 5.40
C SER A 63 -8.60 -11.53 4.56
N GLY A 64 -8.37 -11.78 3.28
CA GLY A 64 -9.32 -12.30 2.31
C GLY A 64 -10.18 -11.25 1.61
N TYR A 65 -9.99 -9.95 1.91
CA TYR A 65 -10.68 -8.85 1.25
C TYR A 65 -9.88 -8.36 0.05
N GLU A 66 -10.56 -7.82 -0.95
CA GLU A 66 -9.93 -7.25 -2.13
C GLU A 66 -9.20 -5.94 -1.78
N ASP A 67 -7.97 -5.77 -2.27
CA ASP A 67 -7.23 -4.51 -2.18
C ASP A 67 -7.29 -3.75 -3.50
N GLY A 68 -7.37 -2.42 -3.39
CA GLY A 68 -7.31 -1.53 -4.55
C GLY A 68 -8.61 -1.41 -5.36
N THR A 69 -9.77 -1.83 -4.82
CA THR A 69 -11.07 -1.69 -5.49
C THR A 69 -11.34 -0.24 -5.92
N GLU A 70 -11.03 0.73 -5.07
CA GLU A 70 -11.23 2.17 -5.34
C GLU A 70 -10.02 2.83 -6.00
N ASN A 71 -9.17 2.08 -6.69
CA ASN A 71 -8.11 2.68 -7.49
C ASN A 71 -8.70 3.49 -8.66
N PRO A 72 -8.26 4.72 -8.90
CA PRO A 72 -8.63 5.45 -10.09
C PRO A 72 -8.18 4.69 -11.35
N THR A 73 -8.91 4.85 -12.45
CA THR A 73 -8.65 4.17 -13.72
C THR A 73 -8.48 5.17 -14.87
N GLY A 74 -7.92 4.73 -15.99
CA GLY A 74 -7.73 5.57 -17.18
C GLY A 74 -6.95 6.85 -16.90
N ASP A 75 -7.45 7.97 -17.39
CA ASP A 75 -6.80 9.29 -17.25
C ASP A 75 -6.79 9.77 -15.78
N ALA A 76 -7.78 9.40 -14.97
CA ALA A 76 -7.81 9.71 -13.55
C ALA A 76 -6.66 9.02 -12.80
N ALA A 77 -6.29 7.79 -13.17
CA ALA A 77 -5.14 7.10 -12.60
C ALA A 77 -3.82 7.81 -12.94
N LEU A 78 -3.69 8.33 -14.15
CA LEU A 78 -2.51 9.10 -14.56
C LEU A 78 -2.43 10.43 -13.80
N ALA A 79 -3.55 11.13 -13.69
CA ALA A 79 -3.62 12.40 -12.96
C ALA A 79 -3.32 12.23 -11.45
N ALA A 80 -3.80 11.14 -10.84
CA ALA A 80 -3.53 10.84 -9.44
C ALA A 80 -2.06 10.48 -9.19
N ALA A 81 -1.44 9.69 -10.09
CA ALA A 81 -0.14 9.07 -9.86
C ALA A 81 1.05 9.90 -10.32
N PHE A 82 0.91 10.73 -11.34
CA PHE A 82 2.04 11.41 -11.97
C PHE A 82 2.03 12.92 -11.75
N VAL A 83 3.20 13.46 -11.47
CA VAL A 83 3.44 14.91 -11.43
C VAL A 83 3.15 15.52 -12.80
N PRO A 84 2.32 16.57 -12.87
CA PRO A 84 1.86 17.12 -14.14
C PRO A 84 3.01 17.78 -14.94
N PRO A 85 2.84 17.92 -16.28
CA PRO A 85 3.89 18.41 -17.17
C PRO A 85 4.45 19.79 -16.82
N GLU A 86 3.65 20.67 -16.24
CA GLU A 86 4.02 22.02 -15.84
C GLU A 86 4.91 22.12 -14.63
N ALA A 87 5.11 21.04 -13.89
CA ALA A 87 5.93 21.02 -12.66
C ALA A 87 7.46 20.98 -12.91
N GLY A 88 7.91 21.26 -14.12
CA GLY A 88 9.33 21.40 -14.45
C GLY A 88 10.14 20.12 -14.29
N ALA A 89 11.18 20.12 -13.49
CA ALA A 89 12.12 18.99 -13.37
C ALA A 89 11.50 17.71 -12.82
N LEU A 90 10.37 17.77 -12.14
CA LEU A 90 9.65 16.60 -11.59
C LEU A 90 8.56 16.08 -12.52
N ALA A 91 8.29 16.76 -13.64
CA ALA A 91 7.24 16.37 -14.57
C ALA A 91 7.35 14.88 -14.99
N GLY A 92 6.24 14.16 -14.91
CA GLY A 92 6.16 12.74 -15.23
C GLY A 92 6.77 11.79 -14.19
N SER A 93 7.27 12.30 -13.07
CA SER A 93 7.64 11.48 -11.91
C SER A 93 6.43 11.14 -11.04
N SER A 94 6.62 10.34 -10.01
CA SER A 94 5.63 10.06 -8.97
C SER A 94 6.25 10.22 -7.60
N PHE A 95 5.48 10.72 -6.66
CA PHE A 95 5.76 10.56 -5.24
C PHE A 95 5.27 9.18 -4.81
N VAL A 96 6.05 8.48 -3.98
CA VAL A 96 5.73 7.09 -3.60
C VAL A 96 5.75 6.96 -2.09
N ALA A 97 4.62 6.54 -1.52
CA ALA A 97 4.54 6.12 -0.13
C ALA A 97 4.67 4.59 -0.05
N VAL A 98 5.60 4.11 0.79
CA VAL A 98 5.79 2.68 1.04
C VAL A 98 5.68 2.43 2.53
N GLN A 99 4.76 1.56 2.93
CA GLN A 99 4.55 1.19 4.32
C GLN A 99 4.55 -0.34 4.44
N HIS A 100 5.20 -0.86 5.47
CA HIS A 100 5.23 -2.28 5.77
C HIS A 100 4.30 -2.54 6.96
N TRP A 101 3.11 -3.07 6.68
CA TRP A 101 2.10 -3.41 7.67
C TRP A 101 2.20 -4.87 8.07
N GLN A 102 2.17 -5.14 9.38
CA GLN A 102 2.00 -6.47 9.93
C GLN A 102 0.56 -6.62 10.42
N HIS A 103 -0.15 -7.63 9.92
CA HIS A 103 -1.52 -7.89 10.34
C HIS A 103 -1.56 -8.62 11.67
N SER A 104 -2.49 -8.25 12.51
CA SER A 104 -2.80 -9.02 13.73
C SER A 104 -3.78 -10.16 13.40
N MET A 105 -3.30 -11.13 12.59
CA MET A 105 -4.13 -12.25 12.11
C MET A 105 -4.88 -12.97 13.25
N PRO A 106 -4.26 -13.30 14.40
CA PRO A 106 -5.00 -13.96 15.48
C PRO A 106 -6.18 -13.15 16.01
N LYS A 107 -6.10 -11.81 16.02
CA LYS A 107 -7.22 -10.95 16.42
C LYS A 107 -8.30 -10.90 15.35
N PHE A 108 -7.89 -10.83 14.10
CA PHE A 108 -8.81 -10.79 12.97
C PHE A 108 -9.56 -12.12 12.81
N ASP A 109 -8.87 -13.25 12.93
CA ASP A 109 -9.44 -14.59 12.85
C ASP A 109 -10.40 -14.91 14.00
N ALA A 110 -10.22 -14.30 15.17
CA ALA A 110 -11.13 -14.42 16.30
C ALA A 110 -12.46 -13.67 16.12
N MET A 111 -12.56 -12.78 15.13
CA MET A 111 -13.79 -12.06 14.79
C MET A 111 -14.74 -12.98 14.02
N THR A 112 -16.06 -12.78 14.21
CA THR A 112 -17.05 -13.36 13.31
C THR A 112 -16.94 -12.73 11.91
N ARG A 113 -17.49 -13.40 10.88
CA ARG A 113 -17.54 -12.83 9.52
C ARG A 113 -18.15 -11.41 9.53
N ALA A 114 -19.30 -11.23 10.15
CA ALA A 114 -19.95 -9.93 10.22
C ALA A 114 -19.09 -8.85 10.90
N GLN A 115 -18.27 -9.22 11.90
CA GLN A 115 -17.34 -8.30 12.53
C GLN A 115 -16.15 -7.97 11.62
N GLN A 116 -15.66 -8.92 10.85
CA GLN A 116 -14.61 -8.70 9.86
C GLN A 116 -15.12 -7.79 8.73
N ASP A 117 -16.30 -8.07 8.18
CA ASP A 117 -16.95 -7.23 7.16
C ASP A 117 -17.16 -5.81 7.67
N ALA A 118 -17.68 -5.64 8.89
CA ALA A 118 -17.84 -4.33 9.51
C ALA A 118 -16.51 -3.61 9.80
N CYS A 119 -15.44 -4.33 10.09
CA CYS A 119 -14.11 -3.75 10.28
C CYS A 119 -13.53 -3.19 8.98
N ILE A 120 -13.74 -3.89 7.88
CA ILE A 120 -13.32 -3.46 6.54
C ILE A 120 -14.30 -2.45 5.95
N GLY A 121 -15.61 -2.67 6.10
CA GLY A 121 -16.69 -1.90 5.50
C GLY A 121 -17.17 -2.46 4.17
N ARG A 122 -16.78 -3.70 3.84
CA ARG A 122 -17.20 -4.43 2.63
C ARG A 122 -17.53 -5.88 2.96
N GLU A 123 -18.43 -6.45 2.21
CA GLU A 123 -18.67 -7.89 2.21
C GLU A 123 -17.50 -8.62 1.51
N ARG A 124 -16.91 -9.61 2.16
CA ARG A 124 -15.73 -10.31 1.63
C ARG A 124 -15.99 -11.02 0.30
N ASP A 125 -17.16 -11.62 0.13
CA ASP A 125 -17.44 -12.51 -1.00
C ASP A 125 -17.92 -11.74 -2.23
N SER A 126 -18.72 -10.68 -2.05
CA SER A 126 -19.25 -9.83 -3.12
C SER A 126 -18.37 -8.61 -3.39
N ASN A 127 -17.53 -8.23 -2.43
CA ASN A 127 -16.79 -6.97 -2.40
C ASN A 127 -17.70 -5.71 -2.44
N GLU A 128 -18.99 -5.89 -2.17
CA GLU A 128 -19.93 -4.76 -2.08
C GLU A 128 -19.68 -3.96 -0.80
N GLU A 129 -19.74 -2.63 -0.91
CA GLU A 129 -19.63 -1.75 0.24
C GLU A 129 -20.89 -1.80 1.09
N MET A 130 -20.69 -1.82 2.41
CA MET A 130 -21.79 -1.87 3.37
C MET A 130 -22.33 -0.47 3.64
N ASP A 131 -23.60 -0.23 3.33
CA ASP A 131 -24.28 1.06 3.59
C ASP A 131 -24.26 1.44 5.08
N ASP A 132 -24.36 0.44 5.96
CA ASP A 132 -24.42 0.58 7.42
C ASP A 132 -23.05 0.33 8.10
N ALA A 133 -21.95 0.36 7.35
CA ALA A 133 -20.61 0.21 7.92
C ALA A 133 -20.36 1.26 9.02
N PRO A 134 -19.73 0.86 10.13
CA PRO A 134 -19.43 1.80 11.20
C PRO A 134 -18.43 2.87 10.73
N GLU A 135 -18.47 4.06 11.34
CA GLU A 135 -17.54 5.16 11.06
C GLU A 135 -16.06 4.78 11.21
N SER A 136 -15.77 3.73 11.95
CA SER A 136 -14.42 3.19 12.13
C SER A 136 -14.02 2.18 11.04
N ALA A 137 -14.91 1.84 10.10
CA ALA A 137 -14.61 0.93 9.01
C ALA A 137 -13.48 1.46 8.13
N HIS A 138 -12.63 0.55 7.66
CA HIS A 138 -11.47 0.93 6.86
C HIS A 138 -11.85 1.75 5.63
N VAL A 139 -12.83 1.33 4.86
CA VAL A 139 -13.25 2.04 3.63
C VAL A 139 -13.73 3.46 3.92
N LYS A 140 -14.50 3.67 5.00
CA LYS A 140 -14.96 5.01 5.39
C LYS A 140 -13.83 5.93 5.88
N ARG A 141 -12.79 5.35 6.48
CA ARG A 141 -11.62 6.12 6.96
C ARG A 141 -10.61 6.45 5.86
N THR A 142 -10.72 5.81 4.72
CA THR A 142 -9.81 5.96 3.58
C THR A 142 -10.52 6.28 2.27
N ALA A 143 -11.78 6.76 2.33
CA ALA A 143 -12.53 7.24 1.18
C ALA A 143 -11.82 8.48 0.63
N GLN A 144 -11.16 8.34 -0.52
CA GLN A 144 -10.27 9.36 -1.08
C GLN A 144 -11.03 10.59 -1.56
N GLU A 145 -12.28 10.41 -1.95
CA GLU A 145 -13.23 11.43 -2.40
C GLU A 145 -13.79 12.29 -1.26
N ASP A 146 -13.75 11.82 -0.02
CA ASP A 146 -14.31 12.50 1.14
C ASP A 146 -13.35 13.53 1.77
N PHE A 147 -12.11 13.59 1.28
CA PHE A 147 -11.12 14.56 1.74
C PHE A 147 -11.28 15.91 1.00
N GLU A 148 -10.88 17.01 1.62
CA GLU A 148 -10.87 18.34 1.02
C GLU A 148 -9.45 18.97 1.09
N PRO A 149 -8.72 19.02 -0.02
CA PRO A 149 -9.03 18.48 -1.35
C PRO A 149 -9.04 16.95 -1.41
N GLU A 150 -9.69 16.38 -2.43
CA GLU A 150 -9.71 14.93 -2.67
C GLU A 150 -8.30 14.32 -2.66
N ALA A 151 -8.14 13.16 -2.00
CA ALA A 151 -6.84 12.54 -1.71
C ALA A 151 -6.58 11.29 -2.57
N PHE A 152 -6.82 11.37 -3.87
CA PHE A 152 -6.62 10.23 -4.77
C PHE A 152 -5.14 9.84 -4.93
N VAL A 153 -4.88 8.54 -4.76
CA VAL A 153 -3.59 7.90 -5.01
C VAL A 153 -3.80 6.60 -5.80
N LEU A 154 -2.78 6.17 -6.54
CA LEU A 154 -2.80 4.89 -7.23
C LEU A 154 -2.08 3.83 -6.39
N ARG A 155 -2.82 2.89 -5.79
CA ARG A 155 -2.27 1.82 -4.95
C ARG A 155 -1.81 0.62 -5.78
N ARG A 156 -0.70 0.02 -5.35
CA ARG A 156 -0.10 -1.20 -5.93
C ARG A 156 0.48 -2.07 -4.82
N SER A 157 -0.26 -2.20 -3.74
CA SER A 157 0.13 -2.97 -2.57
C SER A 157 0.16 -4.47 -2.86
N MET A 158 0.88 -5.21 -2.05
CA MET A 158 0.95 -6.68 -2.15
C MET A 158 1.16 -7.31 -0.78
N PRO A 159 0.54 -8.46 -0.50
CA PRO A 159 0.82 -9.25 0.68
C PRO A 159 2.28 -9.69 0.78
N TRP A 160 2.74 -9.84 2.01
CA TRP A 160 3.99 -10.51 2.37
C TRP A 160 3.72 -11.52 3.48
N ALA A 161 4.56 -12.57 3.57
CA ALA A 161 4.48 -13.54 4.66
C ALA A 161 5.87 -14.09 5.00
N GLU A 162 6.11 -14.30 6.29
CA GLU A 162 7.30 -14.93 6.83
C GLU A 162 6.92 -15.79 8.05
N GLY A 163 7.16 -17.10 7.97
CA GLY A 163 6.68 -18.03 9.01
C GLY A 163 5.17 -17.99 9.14
N ASN A 164 4.66 -17.64 10.32
CA ASN A 164 3.23 -17.45 10.60
C ASN A 164 2.81 -15.96 10.66
N GLU A 165 3.72 -15.07 10.34
CA GLU A 165 3.44 -13.64 10.28
C GLU A 165 3.18 -13.21 8.83
N GLY A 166 2.37 -12.20 8.66
CA GLY A 166 2.06 -11.65 7.35
C GLY A 166 1.38 -10.30 7.44
N GLY A 167 1.23 -9.69 6.31
CA GLY A 167 0.62 -8.38 6.20
C GLY A 167 0.71 -7.83 4.80
N LEU A 168 0.76 -6.51 4.67
CA LEU A 168 0.73 -5.80 3.42
C LEU A 168 1.96 -4.90 3.26
N VAL A 169 2.64 -4.99 2.15
CA VAL A 169 3.50 -3.91 1.68
C VAL A 169 2.59 -2.94 0.93
N PHE A 170 2.16 -1.90 1.64
CA PHE A 170 1.39 -0.82 1.03
C PHE A 170 2.31 0.00 0.14
N VAL A 171 1.92 0.17 -1.12
CA VAL A 171 2.62 1.01 -2.09
C VAL A 171 1.59 1.88 -2.78
N ALA A 172 1.75 3.19 -2.69
CA ALA A 172 0.87 4.13 -3.36
C ALA A 172 1.68 5.21 -4.08
N PHE A 173 1.21 5.58 -5.25
CA PHE A 173 1.78 6.59 -6.12
C PHE A 173 0.87 7.81 -6.15
N GLY A 174 1.46 8.99 -5.94
CA GLY A 174 0.77 10.27 -5.97
C GLY A 174 1.51 11.31 -6.81
N HIS A 175 0.80 12.33 -7.25
CA HIS A 175 1.41 13.49 -7.92
C HIS A 175 2.07 14.45 -6.91
N SER A 176 1.75 14.32 -5.62
CA SER A 176 2.37 15.03 -4.48
C SER A 176 2.34 14.12 -3.24
N PHE A 177 2.83 14.60 -2.09
CA PHE A 177 2.65 13.92 -0.81
C PHE A 177 1.34 14.29 -0.10
N ASP A 178 0.62 15.32 -0.53
CA ASP A 178 -0.54 15.86 0.17
C ASP A 178 -1.60 14.79 0.45
N ALA A 179 -1.90 13.94 -0.56
CA ALA A 179 -2.84 12.84 -0.43
C ALA A 179 -2.40 11.70 0.53
N PHE A 180 -1.12 11.64 0.91
CA PHE A 180 -0.62 10.68 1.92
C PHE A 180 -0.61 11.27 3.32
N GLU A 181 -0.68 12.58 3.45
CA GLU A 181 -0.61 13.32 4.71
C GLU A 181 -2.01 13.75 5.20
N ALA A 182 -3.04 13.62 4.33
CA ALA A 182 -4.44 13.83 4.64
C ALA A 182 -5.03 12.69 5.46
#